data_91bcba95339eb2d33a8995cbfe1a8712
#
_entry.id   91bcba95339eb2d33a8995cbfe1a8712
#
_cell.length_a   1.000
_cell.length_b   1.000
_cell.length_c   1.000
_cell.angle_alpha   90.00
_cell.angle_beta   90.00
_cell.angle_gamma   90.00
#
_symmetry.space_group_name_H-M   'P 1'
#
loop_
_entity.id
_entity.type
_entity.pdbx_description
1 polymer ?
#
loop_
_entity_poly.entity_id
_entity_poly.type
_entity_poly.pdbx_seq_one_letter_code
_entity_poly.pdbx_strand_id
1 'polypeptide(L)'
;INSENIFPIIKKWMYSDHDIFVRELISNGCDAITKLKKLDMMGEYAIPEDYKAKIEVVVNPEEKTLKFIDTGIGMTADEVEEYITQIAFSGATEFLEKYKDKTTEDDMIGHFGLGFYSAFMVADEVHIDTLSYKEGATPVHWTCDGGTEYDMEEGTKNTVGTEITLFLNEDSVAF
;
A
#
# COMPACT_ATOMS: atom_id res chain seq x y z
N ILE A 1 19.73 3.24 5.68
CA ILE A 1 19.69 3.22 4.23
C ILE A 1 18.97 4.45 3.77
N ASN A 2 19.62 5.11 2.90
CA ASN A 2 19.10 6.34 2.37
C ASN A 2 18.07 6.02 1.29
N SER A 3 16.80 6.29 1.56
CA SER A 3 15.72 6.13 0.57
C SER A 3 16.00 6.92 -0.71
N GLU A 4 16.80 7.99 -0.62
CA GLU A 4 17.24 8.78 -1.77
C GLU A 4 18.01 7.97 -2.81
N ASN A 5 18.68 6.88 -2.39
CA ASN A 5 19.45 6.03 -3.30
C ASN A 5 18.60 4.96 -3.99
N ILE A 6 17.45 4.59 -3.40
CA ILE A 6 16.61 3.55 -3.97
C ILE A 6 15.59 4.10 -4.97
N PHE A 7 15.08 5.31 -4.76
CA PHE A 7 14.09 5.90 -5.66
C PHE A 7 14.56 6.02 -7.12
N PRO A 8 15.80 6.47 -7.42
CA PRO A 8 16.26 6.49 -8.80
C PRO A 8 16.30 5.11 -9.45
N ILE A 9 16.63 4.08 -8.68
CA ILE A 9 16.68 2.69 -9.15
C ILE A 9 15.27 2.20 -9.47
N ILE A 10 14.32 2.39 -8.55
CA ILE A 10 12.92 2.02 -8.73
C ILE A 10 12.33 2.77 -9.93
N LYS A 11 12.60 4.08 -10.05
CA LYS A 11 12.13 4.90 -11.16
C LYS A 11 12.62 4.39 -12.51
N LYS A 12 13.87 4.00 -12.61
CA LYS A 12 14.45 3.43 -13.83
C LYS A 12 13.72 2.15 -14.24
N TRP A 13 13.39 1.31 -13.27
CA TRP A 13 12.71 0.04 -13.50
C TRP A 13 11.24 0.23 -13.84
N MET A 14 10.57 1.21 -13.27
CA MET A 14 9.17 1.53 -13.55
C MET A 14 8.94 2.19 -14.91
N TYR A 15 10.01 2.68 -15.55
CA TYR A 15 9.90 3.26 -16.88
C TYR A 15 9.43 2.26 -17.94
N SER A 16 9.67 0.98 -17.71
CA SER A 16 9.28 -0.10 -18.61
C SER A 16 7.91 -0.70 -18.27
N ASP A 17 7.41 -0.54 -17.03
CA ASP A 17 6.13 -1.09 -16.61
C ASP A 17 5.42 -0.14 -15.64
N HIS A 18 4.65 0.79 -16.19
CA HIS A 18 3.93 1.80 -15.41
C HIS A 18 2.82 1.24 -14.52
N ASP A 19 2.40 0.00 -14.75
CA ASP A 19 1.26 -0.60 -14.07
C ASP A 19 1.65 -1.40 -12.82
N ILE A 20 2.94 -1.48 -12.51
CA ILE A 20 3.42 -2.35 -11.44
C ILE A 20 2.82 -1.95 -10.08
N PHE A 21 2.66 -0.67 -9.80
CA PHE A 21 2.08 -0.22 -8.55
C PHE A 21 0.60 -0.60 -8.43
N VAL A 22 -0.13 -0.59 -9.54
CA VAL A 22 -1.54 -1.00 -9.57
C VAL A 22 -1.66 -2.48 -9.21
N ARG A 23 -0.86 -3.33 -9.83
CA ARG A 23 -0.85 -4.78 -9.54
C ARG A 23 -0.50 -5.07 -8.09
N GLU A 24 0.50 -4.39 -7.56
CA GLU A 24 0.94 -4.60 -6.18
C GLU A 24 -0.12 -4.14 -5.17
N LEU A 25 -0.74 -2.99 -5.36
CA LEU A 25 -1.79 -2.50 -4.46
C LEU A 25 -3.02 -3.39 -4.51
N ILE A 26 -3.43 -3.88 -5.68
CA ILE A 26 -4.54 -4.82 -5.82
C ILE A 26 -4.19 -6.16 -5.18
N SER A 27 -2.98 -6.67 -5.39
CA SER A 27 -2.52 -7.91 -4.78
C SER A 27 -2.54 -7.83 -3.24
N ASN A 28 -2.08 -6.71 -2.70
CA ASN A 28 -2.10 -6.48 -1.25
C ASN A 28 -3.54 -6.47 -0.71
N GLY A 29 -4.47 -5.86 -1.44
CA GLY A 29 -5.89 -5.88 -1.10
C GLY A 29 -6.49 -7.29 -1.13
N CYS A 30 -6.16 -8.08 -2.14
CA CYS A 30 -6.59 -9.48 -2.23
C CYS A 30 -6.07 -10.31 -1.07
N ASP A 31 -4.81 -10.13 -0.70
CA ASP A 31 -4.20 -10.82 0.44
C ASP A 31 -4.90 -10.45 1.75
N ALA A 32 -5.22 -9.17 1.93
CA ALA A 32 -5.93 -8.70 3.12
C ALA A 32 -7.33 -9.31 3.24
N ILE A 33 -8.05 -9.45 2.14
CA ILE A 33 -9.37 -10.10 2.10
C ILE A 33 -9.22 -11.60 2.38
N THR A 34 -8.24 -12.26 1.81
CA THR A 34 -7.96 -13.68 2.05
C THR A 34 -7.68 -13.94 3.52
N LYS A 35 -6.89 -13.07 4.16
CA LYS A 35 -6.59 -13.16 5.59
C LYS A 35 -7.86 -13.00 6.44
N LEU A 36 -8.74 -12.07 6.09
CA LEU A 36 -10.01 -11.88 6.80
C LEU A 36 -10.89 -13.12 6.71
N LYS A 37 -11.01 -13.72 5.53
CA LYS A 37 -11.77 -14.95 5.33
C LYS A 37 -11.20 -16.13 6.12
N LYS A 38 -9.88 -16.23 6.22
CA LYS A 38 -9.23 -17.25 7.06
C LYS A 38 -9.55 -17.08 8.53
N LEU A 39 -9.58 -15.85 9.03
CA LEU A 39 -9.96 -15.56 10.41
C LEU A 39 -11.40 -15.98 10.71
N ASP A 40 -12.31 -15.76 9.78
CA ASP A 40 -13.69 -16.21 9.88
C ASP A 40 -13.78 -17.74 9.93
N MET A 41 -13.06 -18.43 9.07
CA MET A 41 -13.01 -19.89 9.03
C MET A 41 -12.44 -20.50 10.32
N MET A 42 -11.51 -19.80 10.98
CA MET A 42 -10.91 -20.23 12.25
C MET A 42 -11.73 -19.84 13.47
N GLY A 43 -12.84 -19.12 13.26
CA GLY A 43 -13.68 -18.65 14.35
C GLY A 43 -13.12 -17.48 15.16
N GLU A 44 -12.07 -16.84 14.66
CA GLU A 44 -11.45 -15.67 15.33
C GLU A 44 -12.12 -14.35 14.99
N TYR A 45 -12.91 -14.32 13.95
CA TYR A 45 -13.66 -13.15 13.51
C TYR A 45 -14.95 -13.62 12.82
N ALA A 46 -16.07 -12.95 13.09
CA ALA A 46 -17.33 -13.23 12.42
C ALA A 46 -17.56 -12.18 11.32
N ILE A 47 -17.50 -12.61 10.07
CA ILE A 47 -17.80 -11.74 8.94
C ILE A 47 -19.29 -11.38 8.97
N PRO A 48 -19.67 -10.08 8.87
CA PRO A 48 -21.08 -9.67 8.80
C PRO A 48 -21.80 -10.30 7.62
N GLU A 49 -23.11 -10.58 7.77
CA GLU A 49 -23.91 -11.22 6.71
C GLU A 49 -23.98 -10.38 5.43
N ASP A 50 -23.95 -9.05 5.56
CA ASP A 50 -23.98 -8.12 4.43
C ASP A 50 -22.59 -7.82 3.84
N TYR A 51 -21.56 -8.51 4.34
CA TYR A 51 -20.20 -8.32 3.88
C TYR A 51 -20.03 -8.71 2.40
N LYS A 52 -19.39 -7.85 1.65
CA LYS A 52 -18.96 -8.13 0.28
C LYS A 52 -17.46 -7.97 0.17
N ALA A 53 -16.77 -9.04 -0.20
CA ALA A 53 -15.35 -8.99 -0.51
C ALA A 53 -15.18 -8.23 -1.82
N LYS A 54 -14.52 -7.07 -1.77
CA LYS A 54 -14.31 -6.27 -2.97
C LYS A 54 -13.06 -5.41 -2.89
N ILE A 55 -12.53 -5.11 -4.06
CA ILE A 55 -11.51 -4.11 -4.26
C ILE A 55 -12.06 -3.11 -5.26
N GLU A 56 -12.13 -1.84 -4.86
CA GLU A 56 -12.55 -0.75 -5.74
C GLU A 56 -11.36 0.11 -6.09
N VAL A 57 -11.28 0.49 -7.36
CA VAL A 57 -10.33 1.49 -7.83
C VAL A 57 -11.14 2.69 -8.28
N VAL A 58 -10.97 3.82 -7.60
CA VAL A 58 -11.73 5.04 -7.87
C VAL A 58 -10.81 6.09 -8.47
N VAL A 59 -11.14 6.54 -9.67
CA VAL A 59 -10.40 7.59 -10.37
C VAL A 59 -11.17 8.91 -10.25
N ASN A 60 -10.49 9.94 -9.73
CA ASN A 60 -11.05 11.30 -9.69
C ASN A 60 -10.15 12.24 -10.49
N PRO A 61 -10.49 12.51 -11.77
CA PRO A 61 -9.65 13.37 -12.62
C PRO A 61 -9.58 14.82 -12.16
N GLU A 62 -10.62 15.33 -11.51
CA GLU A 62 -10.65 16.71 -11.02
C GLU A 62 -9.68 16.96 -9.90
N GLU A 63 -9.59 16.02 -8.95
CA GLU A 63 -8.67 16.07 -7.82
C GLU A 63 -7.32 15.44 -8.14
N LYS A 64 -7.20 14.78 -9.29
CA LYS A 64 -6.01 14.02 -9.70
C LYS A 64 -5.66 12.94 -8.70
N THR A 65 -6.68 12.23 -8.19
CA THR A 65 -6.50 11.15 -7.22
C THR A 65 -6.88 9.81 -7.81
N LEU A 66 -6.19 8.79 -7.31
CA LEU A 66 -6.47 7.39 -7.56
C LEU A 66 -6.58 6.68 -6.22
N LYS A 67 -7.72 6.06 -5.96
CA LYS A 67 -8.02 5.37 -4.70
C LYS A 67 -8.10 3.88 -4.89
N PHE A 68 -7.49 3.14 -3.96
CA PHE A 68 -7.60 1.68 -3.88
C PHE A 68 -8.27 1.35 -2.55
N ILE A 69 -9.48 0.80 -2.61
CA ILE A 69 -10.30 0.49 -1.43
C ILE A 69 -10.48 -1.03 -1.35
N ASP A 70 -10.04 -1.64 -0.27
CA ASP A 70 -10.28 -3.06 -0.02
C ASP A 70 -11.11 -3.28 1.25
N THR A 71 -11.84 -4.39 1.28
CA THR A 71 -12.62 -4.83 2.43
C THR A 71 -11.90 -5.94 3.21
N GLY A 72 -10.57 -5.86 3.30
CA GLY A 72 -9.74 -6.83 4.00
C GLY A 72 -9.63 -6.58 5.49
N ILE A 73 -8.59 -7.13 6.11
CA ILE A 73 -8.41 -7.12 7.55
C ILE A 73 -8.13 -5.75 8.18
N GLY A 74 -7.73 -4.79 7.36
CA GLY A 74 -7.28 -3.50 7.89
C GLY A 74 -5.99 -3.61 8.70
N MET A 75 -5.61 -2.48 9.31
CA MET A 75 -4.38 -2.39 10.12
C MET A 75 -4.63 -1.51 11.35
N THR A 76 -3.98 -1.86 12.47
CA THR A 76 -3.86 -0.98 13.63
C THR A 76 -2.76 0.06 13.40
N ALA A 77 -2.67 1.09 14.24
CA ALA A 77 -1.61 2.09 14.14
C ALA A 77 -0.21 1.46 14.20
N ASP A 78 0.00 0.54 15.13
CA ASP A 78 1.28 -0.17 15.26
C ASP A 78 1.60 -1.00 14.03
N GLU A 79 0.60 -1.65 13.45
CA GLU A 79 0.75 -2.44 12.24
C GLU A 79 1.07 -1.58 11.01
N VAL A 80 0.45 -0.39 10.89
CA VAL A 80 0.77 0.56 9.82
C VAL A 80 2.22 1.01 9.93
N GLU A 81 2.63 1.40 11.13
CA GLU A 81 4.00 1.86 11.37
C GLU A 81 5.02 0.77 11.06
N GLU A 82 4.79 -0.43 11.56
CA GLU A 82 5.66 -1.59 11.33
C GLU A 82 5.72 -1.96 9.84
N TYR A 83 4.56 -2.08 9.20
CA TYR A 83 4.47 -2.46 7.79
C TYR A 83 5.18 -1.45 6.88
N ILE A 84 4.87 -0.15 7.04
CA ILE A 84 5.43 0.89 6.19
C ILE A 84 6.92 1.10 6.48
N THR A 85 7.29 1.15 7.76
CA THR A 85 8.67 1.45 8.16
C THR A 85 9.62 0.28 7.86
N GLN A 86 9.22 -0.93 8.17
CA GLN A 86 10.09 -2.12 7.96
C GLN A 86 10.27 -2.45 6.49
N ILE A 87 9.21 -2.35 5.69
CA ILE A 87 9.31 -2.57 4.25
C ILE A 87 10.24 -1.53 3.63
N ALA A 88 10.18 -0.28 4.11
CA ALA A 88 11.07 0.77 3.62
C ALA A 88 12.54 0.44 3.85
N PHE A 89 12.87 -0.04 5.04
CA PHE A 89 14.27 -0.20 5.42
C PHE A 89 14.85 -1.56 5.07
N SER A 90 14.17 -2.66 5.38
CA SER A 90 14.71 -4.00 5.13
C SER A 90 14.63 -4.40 3.66
N GLY A 91 13.48 -4.17 3.03
CA GLY A 91 13.29 -4.47 1.61
C GLY A 91 14.22 -3.67 0.71
N ALA A 92 14.46 -2.41 1.07
CA ALA A 92 15.36 -1.54 0.31
C ALA A 92 16.81 -2.03 0.34
N THR A 93 17.30 -2.49 1.50
CA THR A 93 18.68 -3.01 1.62
C THR A 93 18.87 -4.25 0.76
N GLU A 94 17.97 -5.22 0.91
CA GLU A 94 18.04 -6.45 0.14
C GLU A 94 17.94 -6.20 -1.36
N PHE A 95 17.08 -5.27 -1.75
CA PHE A 95 16.94 -4.87 -3.15
C PHE A 95 18.25 -4.33 -3.72
N LEU A 96 18.92 -3.42 -2.98
CA LEU A 96 20.20 -2.86 -3.42
C LEU A 96 21.29 -3.90 -3.54
N GLU A 97 21.35 -4.87 -2.64
CA GLU A 97 22.32 -5.97 -2.69
C GLU A 97 22.09 -6.87 -3.89
N LYS A 98 20.85 -7.25 -4.15
CA LYS A 98 20.48 -8.16 -5.24
C LYS A 98 20.33 -7.49 -6.59
N TYR A 99 20.18 -6.17 -6.64
CA TYR A 99 20.18 -5.42 -7.91
C TYR A 99 21.43 -5.69 -8.74
N LYS A 100 22.52 -6.01 -8.08
CA LYS A 100 23.78 -6.36 -8.72
C LYS A 100 23.73 -7.72 -9.42
N ASP A 101 22.80 -8.60 -9.09
CA ASP A 101 22.73 -9.98 -9.57
C ASP A 101 21.72 -10.19 -10.72
N LYS A 102 21.07 -9.15 -11.21
CA LYS A 102 20.21 -9.15 -12.42
C LYS A 102 19.06 -10.16 -12.44
N THR A 103 18.16 -10.10 -11.49
CA THR A 103 16.87 -10.80 -11.58
C THR A 103 15.85 -10.01 -12.40
N THR A 104 14.73 -10.63 -12.80
CA THR A 104 13.66 -9.92 -13.50
C THR A 104 13.02 -8.86 -12.60
N GLU A 105 12.62 -7.78 -13.22
CA GLU A 105 12.13 -6.55 -12.62
C GLU A 105 10.94 -6.76 -11.68
N ASP A 106 9.90 -7.41 -12.19
CA ASP A 106 8.66 -7.64 -11.47
C ASP A 106 8.86 -8.53 -10.23
N ASP A 107 9.68 -9.57 -10.37
CA ASP A 107 10.00 -10.50 -9.29
C ASP A 107 10.73 -9.82 -8.13
N MET A 108 11.61 -8.86 -8.47
CA MET A 108 12.36 -8.12 -7.46
C MET A 108 11.45 -7.21 -6.62
N ILE A 109 10.59 -6.44 -7.25
CA ILE A 109 9.72 -5.49 -6.55
C ILE A 109 8.72 -6.24 -5.67
N GLY A 110 8.06 -7.27 -6.19
CA GLY A 110 7.10 -8.07 -5.41
C GLY A 110 7.75 -8.81 -4.26
N HIS A 111 8.92 -9.43 -4.50
CA HIS A 111 9.65 -10.20 -3.50
C HIS A 111 10.09 -9.32 -2.29
N PHE A 112 10.48 -8.08 -2.54
CA PHE A 112 10.96 -7.18 -1.48
C PHE A 112 9.87 -6.29 -0.88
N GLY A 113 8.61 -6.43 -1.31
CA GLY A 113 7.52 -5.62 -0.81
C GLY A 113 7.63 -4.14 -1.22
N LEU A 114 8.38 -3.86 -2.28
CA LEU A 114 8.61 -2.49 -2.74
C LEU A 114 7.45 -1.93 -3.57
N GLY A 115 6.44 -2.76 -3.88
CA GLY A 115 5.29 -2.35 -4.67
C GLY A 115 4.55 -1.15 -4.10
N PHE A 116 4.38 -1.10 -2.77
CA PHE A 116 3.79 0.06 -2.12
C PHE A 116 4.60 1.33 -2.37
N TYR A 117 5.93 1.24 -2.31
CA TYR A 117 6.81 2.38 -2.56
C TYR A 117 6.78 2.85 -4.01
N SER A 118 6.44 1.96 -4.93
CA SER A 118 6.31 2.34 -6.33
C SER A 118 5.21 3.37 -6.55
N ALA A 119 4.22 3.45 -5.65
CA ALA A 119 3.19 4.48 -5.69
C ALA A 119 3.77 5.90 -5.59
N PHE A 120 4.87 6.09 -4.88
CA PHE A 120 5.53 7.40 -4.76
C PHE A 120 6.20 7.87 -6.06
N MET A 121 6.36 6.99 -7.04
CA MET A 121 6.86 7.37 -8.37
C MET A 121 5.80 8.08 -9.20
N VAL A 122 4.53 7.81 -8.93
CA VAL A 122 3.40 8.39 -9.66
C VAL A 122 2.61 9.41 -8.82
N ALA A 123 2.86 9.47 -7.51
CA ALA A 123 2.14 10.32 -6.57
C ALA A 123 3.08 11.24 -5.81
N ASP A 124 2.66 12.48 -5.61
CA ASP A 124 3.35 13.44 -4.74
C ASP A 124 3.05 13.20 -3.28
N GLU A 125 1.88 12.61 -3.00
CA GLU A 125 1.43 12.34 -1.65
C GLU A 125 0.60 11.06 -1.63
N VAL A 126 0.72 10.28 -0.55
CA VAL A 126 -0.03 9.04 -0.34
C VAL A 126 -0.70 9.09 1.03
N HIS A 127 -2.00 8.81 1.06
CA HIS A 127 -2.78 8.68 2.29
C HIS A 127 -3.25 7.24 2.46
N ILE A 128 -3.22 6.75 3.69
CA ILE A 128 -3.80 5.45 4.07
C ILE A 128 -4.84 5.72 5.14
N ASP A 129 -6.08 5.27 4.89
CA ASP A 129 -7.15 5.24 5.86
C ASP A 129 -7.51 3.78 6.10
N THR A 130 -7.40 3.31 7.34
CA THR A 130 -7.55 1.89 7.65
C THR A 130 -8.23 1.68 9.00
N LEU A 131 -9.02 0.62 9.08
CA LEU A 131 -9.63 0.16 10.33
C LEU A 131 -9.44 -1.36 10.41
N SER A 132 -8.75 -1.79 11.48
CA SER A 132 -8.49 -3.21 11.73
C SER A 132 -9.75 -3.96 12.13
N TYR A 133 -9.81 -5.24 11.78
CA TYR A 133 -10.84 -6.18 12.24
C TYR A 133 -10.81 -6.39 13.76
N LYS A 134 -9.70 -6.10 14.41
CA LYS A 134 -9.51 -6.34 15.85
C LYS A 134 -10.50 -5.54 16.67
N GLU A 135 -11.11 -6.22 17.66
CA GLU A 135 -12.06 -5.57 18.58
C GLU A 135 -11.40 -4.42 19.32
N GLY A 136 -12.09 -3.28 19.38
CA GLY A 136 -11.59 -2.08 20.04
C GLY A 136 -10.56 -1.30 19.24
N ALA A 137 -10.23 -1.71 18.02
CA ALA A 137 -9.31 -0.96 17.18
C ALA A 137 -9.87 0.40 16.78
N THR A 138 -9.02 1.43 16.79
CA THR A 138 -9.38 2.76 16.30
C THR A 138 -8.92 2.92 14.85
N PRO A 139 -9.67 3.69 14.03
CA PRO A 139 -9.24 3.96 12.67
C PRO A 139 -7.98 4.79 12.65
N VAL A 140 -7.14 4.60 11.63
CA VAL A 140 -5.85 5.25 11.46
C VAL A 140 -5.83 6.02 10.15
N HIS A 141 -5.36 7.25 10.20
CA HIS A 141 -5.06 8.08 9.03
C HIS A 141 -3.56 8.35 8.97
N TRP A 142 -2.92 7.87 7.92
CA TRP A 142 -1.48 7.99 7.70
C TRP A 142 -1.24 8.78 6.42
N THR A 143 -0.30 9.72 6.45
CA THR A 143 0.04 10.55 5.27
C THR A 143 1.55 10.65 5.11
N CYS A 144 2.01 10.64 3.87
CA CYS A 144 3.42 10.83 3.54
C CYS A 144 3.54 11.50 2.16
N ASP A 145 4.46 12.46 2.06
CA ASP A 145 4.74 13.16 0.82
C ASP A 145 5.91 12.57 0.00
N GLY A 146 6.33 11.35 0.36
CA GLY A 146 7.46 10.69 -0.31
C GLY A 146 8.82 11.04 0.28
N GLY A 147 8.87 11.89 1.31
CA GLY A 147 10.08 12.21 2.06
C GLY A 147 10.40 11.16 3.12
N THR A 148 11.21 11.54 4.08
CA THR A 148 11.62 10.67 5.19
C THR A 148 10.65 10.72 6.38
N GLU A 149 9.72 11.65 6.36
CA GLU A 149 8.77 11.88 7.44
C GLU A 149 7.35 11.53 7.01
N TYR A 150 6.56 11.04 7.96
CA TYR A 150 5.14 10.78 7.78
C TYR A 150 4.35 11.29 8.99
N ASP A 151 3.07 11.55 8.79
CA ASP A 151 2.14 11.87 9.85
C ASP A 151 1.17 10.72 10.05
N MET A 152 0.81 10.44 11.30
CA MET A 152 -0.17 9.42 11.63
C MET A 152 -1.06 9.93 12.77
N GLU A 153 -2.38 9.84 12.58
CA GLU A 153 -3.37 10.29 13.55
C GLU A 153 -4.56 9.35 13.55
N GLU A 154 -5.48 9.56 14.48
CA GLU A 154 -6.74 8.84 14.50
C GLU A 154 -7.56 9.24 13.26
N GLY A 155 -8.03 8.23 12.53
CA GLY A 155 -8.81 8.43 11.31
C GLY A 155 -10.30 8.46 11.56
N THR A 156 -11.06 8.48 10.45
CA THR A 156 -12.52 8.55 10.47
C THR A 156 -13.19 7.34 9.82
N LYS A 157 -12.41 6.37 9.34
CA LYS A 157 -12.96 5.18 8.69
C LYS A 157 -13.81 4.36 9.67
N ASN A 158 -15.01 4.03 9.28
CA ASN A 158 -15.98 3.34 10.15
C ASN A 158 -16.27 1.90 9.73
N THR A 159 -15.62 1.42 8.68
CA THR A 159 -15.74 0.03 8.21
C THR A 159 -14.37 -0.63 8.15
N VAL A 160 -14.31 -1.92 8.44
CA VAL A 160 -13.07 -2.69 8.40
C VAL A 160 -12.51 -2.75 6.98
N GLY A 161 -11.24 -2.48 6.83
CA GLY A 161 -10.55 -2.49 5.55
C GLY A 161 -9.53 -1.38 5.43
N THR A 162 -9.00 -1.21 4.22
CA THR A 162 -7.96 -0.22 3.94
C THR A 162 -8.27 0.56 2.67
N GLU A 163 -8.02 1.85 2.73
CA GLU A 163 -8.18 2.78 1.61
C GLU A 163 -6.86 3.52 1.40
N ILE A 164 -6.28 3.38 0.21
CA ILE A 164 -5.03 4.05 -0.17
C ILE A 164 -5.36 5.08 -1.24
N THR A 165 -5.07 6.35 -0.96
CA THR A 165 -5.30 7.46 -1.88
C THR A 165 -3.98 7.99 -2.39
N LEU A 166 -3.80 7.98 -3.71
CA LEU A 166 -2.64 8.53 -4.40
C LEU A 166 -3.01 9.89 -5.00
N PHE A 167 -2.27 10.93 -4.61
CA PHE A 167 -2.36 12.25 -5.23
C PHE A 167 -1.34 12.30 -6.34
N LEU A 168 -1.79 12.08 -7.58
CA LEU A 168 -0.93 11.88 -8.74
C LEU A 168 -0.14 13.14 -9.09
N ASN A 169 1.14 12.96 -9.44
CA ASN A 169 1.96 14.04 -9.97
C ASN A 169 1.53 14.38 -11.41
N GLU A 170 1.96 15.53 -11.92
CA GLU A 170 1.56 16.01 -13.24
C GLU A 170 1.94 15.05 -14.37
N ASP A 171 3.08 14.39 -14.26
CA ASP A 171 3.58 13.46 -15.28
C ASP A 171 2.78 12.16 -15.32
N SER A 172 2.03 11.85 -14.26
CA SER A 172 1.32 10.58 -14.10
C SER A 172 -0.19 10.68 -14.28
N VAL A 173 -0.74 11.86 -14.53
CA VAL A 173 -2.19 12.07 -14.68
C VAL A 173 -2.75 11.36 -15.92
N ALA A 174 -1.90 10.99 -16.86
CA ALA A 174 -2.31 10.33 -18.11
C ALA A 174 -2.57 8.81 -17.97
N PHE A 175 -2.37 8.23 -16.80
CA PHE A 175 -2.61 6.81 -16.57
C PHE A 175 -4.10 6.44 -16.50
#